data_5d3bc0f6f566307040678bb2f24283a3
#
_entry.id   5d3bc0f6f566307040678bb2f24283a3
#
_cell.length_a   1.000
_cell.length_b   1.000
_cell.length_c   1.000
_cell.angle_alpha   90.00
_cell.angle_beta   90.00
_cell.angle_gamma   90.00
#
_symmetry.space_group_name_H-M   'P 1'
#
loop_
_entity.id
_entity.type
_entity.pdbx_description
1 polymer ?
#
loop_
_entity_poly.entity_id
_entity_poly.type
_entity_poly.pdbx_seq_one_letter_code
_entity_poly.pdbx_strand_id
1 'polypeptide(L)'
;LLAQRGAGSDQAGLWEFPGGKVEAGESQPEALARELDEELGICARIGNYVGSNQWQQGERLIRLHAWQVAEFSGELQQRCHSALVWVTPQQAQEYALAPADVPLLAEYIAAQGDSR
;
A
#
# COMPACT_ATOMS: atom_id res chain seq x y z
N LEU A 1 -3.36 -1.86 -7.20
CA LEU A 1 -2.36 -0.90 -7.65
C LEU A 1 -1.05 -1.12 -6.91
N LEU A 2 0.04 -1.24 -7.64
CA LEU A 2 1.39 -1.25 -7.09
C LEU A 2 2.13 0.01 -7.51
N ALA A 3 2.98 0.51 -6.61
CA ALA A 3 3.80 1.68 -6.85
C ALA A 3 5.27 1.28 -6.66
N GLN A 4 6.12 1.72 -7.59
CA GLN A 4 7.55 1.42 -7.52
C GLN A 4 8.26 2.54 -6.75
N ARG A 5 9.04 2.17 -5.75
CA ARG A 5 9.79 3.12 -4.92
C ARG A 5 10.83 3.84 -5.76
N GLY A 6 10.90 5.16 -5.55
CA GLY A 6 11.77 6.03 -6.34
C GLY A 6 13.26 5.78 -6.10
N ALA A 7 14.06 6.20 -7.08
CA ALA A 7 15.51 5.94 -7.09
C ALA A 7 16.26 6.53 -5.89
N GLY A 8 15.76 7.60 -5.29
CA GLY A 8 16.40 8.22 -4.13
C GLY A 8 15.91 7.70 -2.79
N SER A 9 14.99 6.75 -2.78
CA SER A 9 14.40 6.23 -1.56
C SER A 9 15.10 4.97 -1.08
N ASP A 10 14.81 4.60 0.18
CA ASP A 10 15.20 3.32 0.73
C ASP A 10 14.46 2.22 -0.04
N GLN A 11 15.15 1.11 -0.35
CA GLN A 11 14.59 0.00 -1.13
C GLN A 11 14.12 0.44 -2.54
N ALA A 12 14.88 1.34 -3.17
CA ALA A 12 14.58 1.82 -4.51
C ALA A 12 14.38 0.69 -5.51
N GLY A 13 13.41 0.82 -6.39
CA GLY A 13 13.10 -0.17 -7.42
C GLY A 13 12.16 -1.28 -6.98
N LEU A 14 11.93 -1.45 -5.69
CA LEU A 14 10.96 -2.42 -5.19
C LEU A 14 9.55 -1.84 -5.29
N TRP A 15 8.56 -2.72 -5.43
CA TRP A 15 7.17 -2.34 -5.54
C TRP A 15 6.49 -2.40 -4.17
N GLU A 16 5.52 -1.54 -3.93
CA GLU A 16 4.82 -1.47 -2.66
C GLU A 16 3.36 -1.10 -2.85
N PHE A 17 2.56 -1.37 -1.83
CA PHE A 17 1.23 -0.78 -1.76
C PHE A 17 1.38 0.68 -1.31
N PRO A 18 0.73 1.64 -2.01
CA PRO A 18 0.83 3.05 -1.63
C PRO A 18 0.27 3.29 -0.22
N GLY A 19 0.83 4.24 0.47
CA GLY A 19 0.39 4.62 1.80
C GLY A 19 1.50 5.31 2.56
N GLY A 20 1.28 5.51 3.86
CA GLY A 20 2.26 6.16 4.71
C GLY A 20 1.91 6.05 6.19
N LYS A 21 2.47 6.94 6.98
CA LYS A 21 2.36 6.91 8.44
C LYS A 21 1.05 7.52 8.92
N VAL A 22 0.49 6.92 9.98
CA VAL A 22 -0.62 7.53 10.72
C VAL A 22 -0.07 8.63 11.60
N GLU A 23 -0.64 9.82 11.49
CA GLU A 23 -0.26 10.96 12.30
C GLU A 23 -1.16 11.07 13.52
N ALA A 24 -0.71 11.85 14.51
CA ALA A 24 -1.48 12.06 15.74
C ALA A 24 -2.88 12.60 15.41
N GLY A 25 -3.90 12.01 16.01
CA GLY A 25 -5.27 12.43 15.81
C GLY A 25 -5.97 11.84 14.60
N GLU A 26 -5.25 11.03 13.80
CA GLU A 26 -5.84 10.36 12.64
C GLU A 26 -6.17 8.90 12.95
N SER A 27 -7.26 8.40 12.36
CA SER A 27 -7.48 6.96 12.27
C SER A 27 -6.65 6.40 11.12
N GLN A 28 -6.52 5.07 11.04
CA GLN A 28 -5.83 4.44 9.92
C GLN A 28 -6.47 4.75 8.57
N PRO A 29 -7.82 4.65 8.41
CA PRO A 29 -8.44 5.03 7.14
C PRO A 29 -8.23 6.50 6.76
N GLU A 30 -8.28 7.41 7.74
CA GLU A 30 -8.03 8.83 7.49
C GLU A 30 -6.59 9.08 7.01
N ALA A 31 -5.64 8.42 7.66
CA ALA A 31 -4.23 8.53 7.27
C ALA A 31 -4.01 8.00 5.85
N LEU A 32 -4.60 6.85 5.52
CA LEU A 32 -4.45 6.27 4.19
C LEU A 32 -5.06 7.18 3.12
N ALA A 33 -6.25 7.72 3.36
CA ALA A 33 -6.89 8.62 2.42
C ALA A 33 -6.04 9.88 2.18
N ARG A 34 -5.46 10.43 3.25
CA ARG A 34 -4.56 11.59 3.15
C ARG A 34 -3.31 11.26 2.35
N GLU A 35 -2.67 10.13 2.64
CA GLU A 35 -1.45 9.71 1.95
C GLU A 35 -1.72 9.46 0.45
N LEU A 36 -2.85 8.86 0.12
CA LEU A 36 -3.20 8.63 -1.28
C LEU A 36 -3.46 9.94 -2.02
N ASP A 37 -4.03 10.94 -1.35
CA ASP A 37 -4.17 12.26 -1.94
C ASP A 37 -2.80 12.92 -2.16
N GLU A 38 -1.92 12.86 -1.17
CA GLU A 38 -0.58 13.45 -1.27
C GLU A 38 0.29 12.76 -2.32
N GLU A 39 0.27 11.44 -2.37
CA GLU A 39 1.16 10.67 -3.25
C GLU A 39 0.61 10.49 -4.67
N LEU A 40 -0.69 10.35 -4.81
CA LEU A 40 -1.32 9.97 -6.07
C LEU A 40 -2.34 10.98 -6.59
N GLY A 41 -2.67 12.00 -5.81
CA GLY A 41 -3.62 13.02 -6.22
C GLY A 41 -5.07 12.55 -6.33
N ILE A 42 -5.44 11.50 -5.62
CA ILE A 42 -6.79 10.94 -5.69
C ILE A 42 -7.54 11.15 -4.39
N CYS A 43 -8.87 11.16 -4.49
CA CYS A 43 -9.77 11.16 -3.34
C CYS A 43 -10.29 9.73 -3.16
N ALA A 44 -9.82 9.04 -2.13
CA ALA A 44 -10.10 7.63 -1.92
C ALA A 44 -11.11 7.42 -0.79
N ARG A 45 -12.04 6.49 -1.01
CA ARG A 45 -12.92 5.99 0.05
C ARG A 45 -12.38 4.65 0.52
N ILE A 46 -11.97 4.61 1.78
CA ILE A 46 -11.36 3.43 2.37
C ILE A 46 -12.45 2.45 2.78
N GLY A 47 -12.26 1.19 2.43
CA GLY A 47 -13.22 0.13 2.67
C GLY A 47 -12.82 -0.78 3.82
N ASN A 48 -12.73 -2.08 3.54
CA ASN A 48 -12.51 -3.09 4.57
C ASN A 48 -11.05 -3.24 4.96
N TYR A 49 -10.83 -3.53 6.24
CA TYR A 49 -9.52 -3.89 6.76
C TYR A 49 -9.08 -5.25 6.20
N VAL A 50 -7.83 -5.35 5.75
CA VAL A 50 -7.27 -6.58 5.20
C VAL A 50 -6.45 -7.34 6.23
N GLY A 51 -5.49 -6.67 6.87
CA GLY A 51 -4.61 -7.31 7.83
C GLY A 51 -3.42 -6.45 8.19
N SER A 52 -2.51 -7.01 8.97
CA SER A 52 -1.32 -6.30 9.41
C SER A 52 -0.09 -7.19 9.38
N ASN A 53 1.07 -6.56 9.39
CA ASN A 53 2.36 -7.24 9.44
C ASN A 53 3.34 -6.38 10.25
N GLN A 54 4.14 -7.03 11.09
CA GLN A 54 5.25 -6.38 11.77
C GLN A 54 6.52 -6.54 10.96
N TRP A 55 7.27 -5.47 10.85
CA TRP A 55 8.53 -5.47 10.13
C TRP A 55 9.60 -4.80 10.97
N GLN A 56 10.73 -5.49 11.14
CA GLN A 56 11.89 -4.95 11.85
C GLN A 56 12.78 -4.19 10.85
N GLN A 57 12.96 -2.90 11.10
CA GLN A 57 13.83 -2.05 10.29
C GLN A 57 14.89 -1.43 11.20
N GLY A 58 16.08 -2.02 11.22
CA GLY A 58 17.13 -1.63 12.15
C GLY A 58 16.65 -1.85 13.58
N GLU A 59 16.65 -0.80 14.40
CA GLU A 59 16.16 -0.84 15.78
C GLU A 59 14.68 -0.53 15.91
N ARG A 60 14.01 -0.21 14.79
CA ARG A 60 12.60 0.17 14.79
C ARG A 60 11.73 -1.03 14.45
N LEU A 61 10.68 -1.21 15.22
CA LEU A 61 9.65 -2.19 14.92
C LEU A 61 8.44 -1.43 14.34
N ILE A 62 8.11 -1.74 13.09
CA ILE A 62 7.03 -1.08 12.38
C ILE A 62 5.88 -2.06 12.19
N ARG A 63 4.65 -1.63 12.48
CA ARG A 63 3.47 -2.41 12.16
C ARG A 63 2.77 -1.74 10.98
N LEU A 64 2.63 -2.50 9.91
CA LEU A 64 1.91 -2.07 8.71
C LEU A 64 0.50 -2.61 8.75
N HIS A 65 -0.46 -1.78 8.37
CA HIS A 65 -1.86 -2.15 8.27
C HIS A 65 -2.32 -1.95 6.83
N ALA A 66 -3.04 -2.92 6.30
CA ALA A 66 -3.56 -2.86 4.93
C ALA A 66 -5.07 -2.73 4.95
N TRP A 67 -5.58 -1.84 4.10
CA TRP A 67 -6.99 -1.56 3.94
C TRP A 67 -7.34 -1.58 2.46
N GLN A 68 -8.51 -2.09 2.11
CA GLN A 68 -9.01 -1.98 0.75
C GLN A 68 -9.47 -0.54 0.48
N VAL A 69 -9.19 -0.06 -0.73
CA VAL A 69 -9.78 1.16 -1.23
C VAL A 69 -11.05 0.75 -1.99
N ALA A 70 -12.20 1.12 -1.46
CA ALA A 70 -13.49 0.72 -2.04
C ALA A 70 -13.74 1.40 -3.38
N GLU A 71 -13.37 2.68 -3.47
CA GLU A 71 -13.47 3.45 -4.71
C GLU A 71 -12.59 4.70 -4.59
N PHE A 72 -12.28 5.31 -5.71
CA PHE A 72 -11.58 6.59 -5.71
C PHE A 72 -12.02 7.44 -6.89
N SER A 73 -11.79 8.74 -6.79
CA SER A 73 -12.02 9.69 -7.88
C SER A 73 -10.74 10.47 -8.14
N GLY A 74 -10.66 11.04 -9.34
CA GLY A 74 -9.49 11.77 -9.78
C GLY A 74 -8.56 10.89 -10.62
N GLU A 75 -7.60 11.52 -11.28
CA GLU A 75 -6.61 10.82 -12.09
C GLU A 75 -5.35 10.54 -11.26
N LEU A 76 -4.86 9.31 -11.34
CA LEU A 76 -3.64 8.93 -10.65
C LEU A 76 -2.47 9.76 -11.16
N GLN A 77 -1.73 10.36 -10.23
CA GLN A 77 -0.54 11.15 -10.52
C GLN A 77 0.68 10.47 -9.91
N GLN A 78 1.75 10.41 -10.67
CA GLN A 78 3.00 9.81 -10.23
C GLN A 78 3.87 10.91 -9.62
N ARG A 79 3.63 11.21 -8.34
CA ARG A 79 4.30 12.33 -7.66
C ARG A 79 5.60 11.96 -6.98
N CYS A 80 5.66 10.78 -6.38
CA CYS A 80 6.83 10.35 -5.60
C CYS A 80 7.33 8.94 -5.91
N HIS A 81 6.65 8.22 -6.78
CA HIS A 81 7.05 6.87 -7.20
C HIS A 81 7.66 6.90 -8.60
N SER A 82 8.52 5.93 -8.90
CA SER A 82 9.11 5.80 -10.24
C SER A 82 8.12 5.26 -11.26
N ALA A 83 7.15 4.47 -10.82
CA ALA A 83 6.14 3.89 -11.70
C ALA A 83 4.92 3.47 -10.90
N LEU A 84 3.79 3.36 -11.59
CA LEU A 84 2.52 2.84 -11.05
C LEU A 84 2.02 1.79 -12.02
N VAL A 85 1.45 0.70 -11.49
CA VAL A 85 0.90 -0.36 -12.33
C VAL A 85 -0.34 -0.97 -11.69
N TRP A 86 -1.33 -1.29 -12.54
CA TRP A 86 -2.50 -2.06 -12.13
C TRP A 86 -2.27 -3.51 -12.46
N VAL A 87 -2.38 -4.37 -11.45
CA VAL A 87 -2.22 -5.82 -11.61
C VAL A 87 -3.26 -6.54 -10.77
N THR A 88 -3.52 -7.80 -11.10
CA THR A 88 -4.32 -8.66 -10.23
C THR A 88 -3.45 -9.06 -9.03
N PRO A 89 -4.06 -9.51 -7.92
CA PRO A 89 -3.27 -10.01 -6.78
C PRO A 89 -2.31 -11.14 -7.20
N GLN A 90 -2.73 -12.00 -8.09
CA GLN A 90 -1.90 -13.12 -8.56
C GLN A 90 -0.71 -12.61 -9.37
N GLN A 91 -0.92 -11.63 -10.23
CA GLN A 91 0.17 -11.01 -10.99
C GLN A 91 1.14 -10.27 -10.08
N ALA A 92 0.64 -9.68 -8.99
CA ALA A 92 1.47 -8.96 -8.04
C ALA A 92 2.53 -9.87 -7.40
N GLN A 93 2.26 -11.18 -7.29
CA GLN A 93 3.22 -12.14 -6.76
C GLN A 93 4.48 -12.25 -7.62
N GLU A 94 4.43 -11.84 -8.87
CA GLU A 94 5.56 -11.89 -9.80
C GLU A 94 6.42 -10.63 -9.74
N TYR A 95 5.99 -9.62 -9.02
CA TYR A 95 6.72 -8.36 -8.87
C TYR A 95 7.66 -8.42 -7.67
N ALA A 96 8.78 -7.68 -7.75
CA ALA A 96 9.72 -7.56 -6.65
C ALA A 96 9.14 -6.62 -5.60
N LEU A 97 8.36 -7.14 -4.69
CA LEU A 97 7.71 -6.38 -3.64
C LEU A 97 8.69 -6.04 -2.50
N ALA A 98 8.47 -4.89 -1.86
CA ALA A 98 9.15 -4.57 -0.62
C ALA A 98 8.84 -5.68 0.40
N PRO A 99 9.85 -6.15 1.17
CA PRO A 99 9.66 -7.32 2.03
C PRO A 99 8.48 -7.22 2.98
N ALA A 100 8.20 -6.03 3.51
CA ALA A 100 7.10 -5.84 4.45
C ALA A 100 5.72 -6.00 3.80
N ASP A 101 5.63 -5.85 2.47
CA ASP A 101 4.37 -5.95 1.74
C ASP A 101 4.03 -7.37 1.29
N VAL A 102 5.03 -8.25 1.26
CA VAL A 102 4.81 -9.65 0.83
C VAL A 102 3.76 -10.36 1.68
N PRO A 103 3.83 -10.33 3.02
CA PRO A 103 2.79 -10.96 3.84
C PRO A 103 1.42 -10.30 3.68
N LEU A 104 1.38 -8.99 3.44
CA LEU A 104 0.11 -8.28 3.26
C LEU A 104 -0.59 -8.73 1.98
N LEU A 105 0.17 -8.94 0.91
CA LEU A 105 -0.40 -9.48 -0.32
C LEU A 105 -0.95 -10.89 -0.10
N ALA A 106 -0.23 -11.73 0.63
CA ALA A 106 -0.67 -13.09 0.95
C ALA A 106 -1.98 -13.07 1.73
N GLU A 107 -2.11 -12.18 2.70
CA GLU A 107 -3.35 -12.02 3.47
C GLU A 107 -4.51 -11.55 2.60
N TYR A 108 -4.25 -10.63 1.69
CA TYR A 108 -5.28 -10.15 0.77
C TYR A 108 -5.79 -11.27 -0.14
N ILE A 109 -4.88 -12.07 -0.68
CA ILE A 109 -5.25 -13.19 -1.55
C ILE A 109 -6.08 -14.23 -0.76
N ALA A 110 -5.67 -14.53 0.47
CA ALA A 110 -6.39 -15.45 1.32
C ALA A 110 -7.81 -14.95 1.61
N ALA A 111 -7.96 -13.67 1.89
CA ALA A 111 -9.27 -13.05 2.14
C ALA A 111 -10.17 -13.10 0.91
N GLN A 112 -9.61 -12.92 -0.29
CA GLN A 112 -10.36 -13.03 -1.54
C GLN A 112 -10.86 -14.46 -1.74
N GLY A 113 -10.02 -15.45 -1.45
CA GLY A 113 -10.39 -16.85 -1.54
C GLY A 113 -11.53 -17.23 -0.60
N ASP A 114 -11.53 -16.65 0.60
CA ASP A 114 -12.54 -16.93 1.62
C ASP A 114 -13.89 -16.26 1.33
N SER A 115 -13.93 -15.35 0.36
CA SER A 115 -15.14 -14.59 0.02
C SER A 115 -16.15 -15.36 -0.82
N ARG A 116 -15.89 -16.60 -1.11
CA ARG A 116 -16.74 -17.41 -1.99
C ARG A 116 -17.99 -17.93 -1.32
#